data_508f6e3f93f22880251f2f125b4452e0
#
_entry.id   508f6e3f93f22880251f2f125b4452e0
#
_cell.length_a   1.000
_cell.length_b   1.000
_cell.length_c   1.000
_cell.angle_alpha   90.00
_cell.angle_beta   90.00
_cell.angle_gamma   90.00
#
_symmetry.space_group_name_H-M   'P 1'
#
loop_
_entity.id
_entity.type
_entity.pdbx_description
1 polymer ?
#
loop_
_entity_poly.entity_id
_entity_poly.type
_entity_poly.pdbx_seq_one_letter_code
_entity_poly.pdbx_strand_id
1 'polypeptide(L)'
;MVGFAKICAFFAAFTVLVAILIACYTRETFDPESLRGKKVVICGASTGIGEELAYQYSKLGARVLLVARREAELQKVVSQCGKLGAVTANYIVADLSTLEGAKHLAAETNKLFDGLDVLVLNHIMGIYELWNENTDLSKLPQLFAVNTISYINIATLFLPQLKKTNGTIAVVSSFAGVVPVPRTGPYCGTKHALHGFFGSLRQDLALQGHKGISITTCVLGLISTKNARKAVLQHPVGKGVKAQPVDECAVSVVKGIALKKRQMYFPWFLSFVETVHFFFPNFVESIIQVASNEKPMQDMWDW
;
A
#
# COMPACT_ATOMS: atom_id res chain seq x y z
N MET A 1 -5.16 -49.16 -12.44
CA MET A 1 -5.62 -47.80 -12.20
C MET A 1 -5.48 -47.30 -10.76
N VAL A 2 -5.84 -48.08 -9.74
CA VAL A 2 -5.75 -47.64 -8.32
C VAL A 2 -4.31 -47.38 -7.84
N GLY A 3 -3.30 -48.11 -8.35
CA GLY A 3 -1.90 -47.90 -7.99
C GLY A 3 -1.32 -46.57 -8.53
N PHE A 4 -1.64 -46.20 -9.75
CA PHE A 4 -1.17 -44.96 -10.37
C PHE A 4 -1.73 -43.72 -9.66
N ALA A 5 -3.02 -43.73 -9.30
CA ALA A 5 -3.65 -42.63 -8.56
C ALA A 5 -3.00 -42.45 -7.16
N LYS A 6 -2.66 -43.53 -6.47
CA LYS A 6 -1.95 -43.47 -5.17
C LYS A 6 -0.54 -42.91 -5.30
N ILE A 7 0.18 -43.26 -6.38
CA ILE A 7 1.53 -42.75 -6.66
C ILE A 7 1.45 -41.23 -6.95
N CYS A 8 0.50 -40.79 -7.80
CA CYS A 8 0.30 -39.35 -8.08
C CYS A 8 -0.07 -38.56 -6.81
N ALA A 9 -0.94 -39.11 -5.95
CA ALA A 9 -1.32 -38.46 -4.69
C ALA A 9 -0.13 -38.35 -3.73
N PHE A 10 0.73 -39.39 -3.66
CA PHE A 10 1.96 -39.38 -2.86
C PHE A 10 2.94 -38.30 -3.33
N PHE A 11 3.20 -38.21 -4.66
CA PHE A 11 4.07 -37.17 -5.20
C PHE A 11 3.52 -35.76 -4.98
N ALA A 12 2.21 -35.57 -5.14
CA ALA A 12 1.57 -34.29 -4.85
C ALA A 12 1.72 -33.89 -3.36
N ALA A 13 1.44 -34.83 -2.44
CA ALA A 13 1.61 -34.59 -1.01
C ALA A 13 3.07 -34.32 -0.63
N PHE A 14 4.02 -35.05 -1.23
CA PHE A 14 5.45 -34.85 -1.01
C PHE A 14 5.90 -33.47 -1.51
N THR A 15 5.45 -33.04 -2.71
CA THR A 15 5.76 -31.73 -3.26
C THR A 15 5.24 -30.59 -2.38
N VAL A 16 4.00 -30.74 -1.88
CA VAL A 16 3.41 -29.78 -0.93
C VAL A 16 4.21 -29.74 0.38
N LEU A 17 4.59 -30.89 0.92
CA LEU A 17 5.39 -30.96 2.15
C LEU A 17 6.76 -30.30 1.98
N VAL A 18 7.45 -30.57 0.87
CA VAL A 18 8.74 -29.93 0.53
C VAL A 18 8.57 -28.42 0.37
N ALA A 19 7.52 -27.97 -0.30
CA ALA A 19 7.22 -26.53 -0.45
C ALA A 19 6.97 -25.87 0.93
N ILE A 20 6.23 -26.53 1.82
CA ILE A 20 6.01 -26.04 3.19
C ILE A 20 7.34 -25.98 3.97
N LEU A 21 8.17 -27.03 3.90
CA LEU A 21 9.47 -27.05 4.58
C LEU A 21 10.40 -25.97 4.06
N ILE A 22 10.46 -25.75 2.75
CA ILE A 22 11.22 -24.65 2.14
C ILE A 22 10.68 -23.31 2.63
N ALA A 23 9.36 -23.09 2.61
CA ALA A 23 8.73 -21.86 3.08
C ALA A 23 9.00 -21.60 4.57
N CYS A 24 9.01 -22.64 5.40
CA CYS A 24 9.35 -22.53 6.82
C CYS A 24 10.84 -22.22 7.03
N TYR A 25 11.73 -22.87 6.27
CA TYR A 25 13.18 -22.69 6.38
C TYR A 25 13.64 -21.31 5.86
N THR A 26 13.00 -20.81 4.79
CA THR A 26 13.31 -19.49 4.18
C THR A 26 12.52 -18.34 4.81
N ARG A 27 11.79 -18.59 5.90
CA ARG A 27 10.99 -17.57 6.57
C ARG A 27 11.89 -16.49 7.16
N GLU A 28 11.99 -15.38 6.47
CA GLU A 28 12.67 -14.18 6.98
C GLU A 28 11.99 -13.70 8.27
N THR A 29 12.77 -13.61 9.33
CA THR A 29 12.29 -13.08 10.61
C THR A 29 12.41 -11.58 10.62
N PHE A 30 11.32 -10.87 10.89
CA PHE A 30 11.33 -9.44 11.09
C PHE A 30 12.01 -9.09 12.42
N ASP A 31 13.07 -8.30 12.37
CA ASP A 31 13.72 -7.71 13.53
C ASP A 31 13.23 -6.26 13.73
N PRO A 32 12.45 -5.98 14.78
CA PRO A 32 11.97 -4.63 15.08
C PRO A 32 13.09 -3.61 15.29
N GLU A 33 14.22 -4.00 15.89
CA GLU A 33 15.37 -3.11 16.16
C GLU A 33 16.05 -2.63 14.87
N SER A 34 15.89 -3.36 13.75
CA SER A 34 16.39 -2.94 12.44
C SER A 34 15.81 -1.62 11.95
N LEU A 35 14.68 -1.18 12.51
CA LEU A 35 14.01 0.08 12.16
C LEU A 35 14.37 1.25 13.07
N ARG A 36 15.09 1.03 14.17
CA ARG A 36 15.54 2.09 15.07
C ARG A 36 16.45 3.08 14.33
N GLY A 37 16.12 4.38 14.44
CA GLY A 37 16.85 5.45 13.79
C GLY A 37 16.68 5.56 12.26
N LYS A 38 15.92 4.63 11.62
CA LYS A 38 15.64 4.70 10.19
C LYS A 38 14.87 5.96 9.83
N LYS A 39 15.26 6.58 8.72
CA LYS A 39 14.67 7.80 8.17
C LYS A 39 13.51 7.43 7.26
N VAL A 40 12.31 7.81 7.67
CA VAL A 40 11.05 7.40 7.02
C VAL A 40 10.25 8.63 6.63
N VAL A 41 9.95 8.78 5.35
CA VAL A 41 9.00 9.78 4.83
C VAL A 41 7.66 9.10 4.55
N ILE A 42 6.57 9.65 5.09
CA ILE A 42 5.21 9.12 4.90
C ILE A 42 4.31 10.16 4.24
N CYS A 43 4.01 9.94 2.97
CA CYS A 43 3.10 10.76 2.19
C CYS A 43 1.64 10.39 2.49
N GLY A 44 0.79 11.39 2.83
CA GLY A 44 -0.59 11.16 3.22
C GLY A 44 -0.74 10.69 4.68
N ALA A 45 0.07 11.26 5.59
CA ALA A 45 0.17 10.83 6.99
C ALA A 45 -0.83 11.50 7.94
N SER A 46 -1.73 12.35 7.47
CA SER A 46 -2.60 13.14 8.36
C SER A 46 -3.80 12.36 8.92
N THR A 47 -4.12 11.17 8.39
CA THR A 47 -5.22 10.31 8.86
C THR A 47 -5.09 8.88 8.32
N GLY A 48 -5.78 7.94 8.99
CA GLY A 48 -5.99 6.58 8.53
C GLY A 48 -4.71 5.75 8.44
N ILE A 49 -4.49 5.06 7.32
CA ILE A 49 -3.33 4.16 7.17
C ILE A 49 -2.01 4.91 7.37
N GLY A 50 -1.86 6.11 6.77
CA GLY A 50 -0.62 6.88 6.89
C GLY A 50 -0.34 7.37 8.30
N GLU A 51 -1.36 7.78 9.04
CA GLU A 51 -1.29 8.11 10.46
C GLU A 51 -0.85 6.89 11.28
N GLU A 52 -1.49 5.75 11.08
CA GLU A 52 -1.16 4.54 11.82
C GLU A 52 0.25 4.01 11.47
N LEU A 53 0.68 4.11 10.20
CA LEU A 53 2.06 3.81 9.81
C LEU A 53 3.06 4.70 10.57
N ALA A 54 2.75 6.00 10.72
CA ALA A 54 3.60 6.91 11.50
C ALA A 54 3.72 6.46 12.95
N TYR A 55 2.63 6.01 13.56
CA TYR A 55 2.64 5.48 14.92
C TYR A 55 3.44 4.18 15.04
N GLN A 56 3.29 3.25 14.11
CA GLN A 56 4.03 2.00 14.14
C GLN A 56 5.54 2.22 13.95
N TYR A 57 5.97 3.06 13.00
CA TYR A 57 7.38 3.43 12.86
C TYR A 57 7.92 4.14 14.09
N SER A 58 7.11 4.98 14.75
CA SER A 58 7.49 5.69 15.98
C SER A 58 7.73 4.73 17.13
N LYS A 59 6.86 3.74 17.33
CA LYS A 59 7.03 2.68 18.34
C LYS A 59 8.33 1.89 18.15
N LEU A 60 8.82 1.82 16.92
CA LEU A 60 10.07 1.16 16.55
C LEU A 60 11.29 2.10 16.57
N GLY A 61 11.14 3.32 17.10
CA GLY A 61 12.24 4.27 17.24
C GLY A 61 12.75 4.87 15.93
N ALA A 62 11.92 4.92 14.89
CA ALA A 62 12.31 5.54 13.63
C ALA A 62 12.34 7.08 13.73
N ARG A 63 12.96 7.74 12.74
CA ARG A 63 12.88 9.18 12.47
C ARG A 63 11.82 9.40 11.41
N VAL A 64 10.68 9.98 11.76
CA VAL A 64 9.54 10.11 10.84
C VAL A 64 9.37 11.54 10.35
N LEU A 65 9.13 11.68 9.05
CA LEU A 65 8.74 12.92 8.38
C LEU A 65 7.38 12.73 7.72
N LEU A 66 6.38 13.42 8.22
CA LEU A 66 4.98 13.27 7.85
C LEU A 66 4.56 14.33 6.85
N VAL A 67 3.89 13.93 5.78
CA VAL A 67 3.53 14.86 4.70
C VAL A 67 2.04 14.77 4.38
N ALA A 68 1.35 15.91 4.40
CA ALA A 68 -0.03 16.07 3.96
C ALA A 68 -0.38 17.55 3.78
N ARG A 69 -1.62 17.83 3.37
CA ARG A 69 -2.15 19.20 3.21
C ARG A 69 -2.70 19.82 4.50
N ARG A 70 -3.11 18.98 5.46
CA ARG A 70 -3.82 19.43 6.68
C ARG A 70 -2.84 19.56 7.84
N GLU A 71 -2.37 20.78 8.08
CA GLU A 71 -1.35 21.05 9.09
C GLU A 71 -1.82 20.68 10.49
N ALA A 72 -3.01 21.09 10.91
CA ALA A 72 -3.54 20.81 12.25
C ALA A 72 -3.60 19.29 12.56
N GLU A 73 -3.91 18.46 11.57
CA GLU A 73 -3.90 17.01 11.73
C GLU A 73 -2.46 16.47 11.80
N LEU A 74 -1.54 16.99 10.98
CA LEU A 74 -0.12 16.61 11.04
C LEU A 74 0.50 16.92 12.40
N GLN A 75 0.20 18.08 12.97
CA GLN A 75 0.69 18.47 14.31
C GLN A 75 0.24 17.48 15.40
N LYS A 76 -1.02 17.02 15.34
CA LYS A 76 -1.53 16.01 16.27
C LYS A 76 -0.79 14.68 16.11
N VAL A 77 -0.60 14.23 14.87
CA VAL A 77 0.09 12.96 14.57
C VAL A 77 1.55 13.04 15.01
N VAL A 78 2.27 14.14 14.70
CA VAL A 78 3.66 14.35 15.13
C VAL A 78 3.79 14.35 16.66
N SER A 79 2.90 15.06 17.37
CA SER A 79 2.88 15.04 18.82
C SER A 79 2.71 13.62 19.38
N GLN A 80 1.82 12.83 18.78
CA GLN A 80 1.62 11.44 19.20
C GLN A 80 2.83 10.55 18.85
N CYS A 81 3.48 10.75 17.70
CA CYS A 81 4.70 10.06 17.32
C CYS A 81 5.82 10.26 18.34
N GLY A 82 5.99 11.49 18.84
CA GLY A 82 6.97 11.78 19.90
C GLY A 82 6.69 11.00 21.19
N LYS A 83 5.41 10.89 21.60
CA LYS A 83 5.00 10.11 22.79
C LYS A 83 5.20 8.60 22.61
N LEU A 84 5.13 8.10 21.36
CA LEU A 84 5.29 6.70 21.02
C LEU A 84 6.75 6.26 20.85
N GLY A 85 7.72 7.17 20.95
CA GLY A 85 9.14 6.81 20.95
C GLY A 85 9.88 7.08 19.65
N ALA A 86 9.33 7.88 18.74
CA ALA A 86 10.08 8.34 17.56
C ALA A 86 11.36 9.07 17.99
N VAL A 87 12.50 8.75 17.35
CA VAL A 87 13.76 9.48 17.59
C VAL A 87 13.63 10.95 17.18
N THR A 88 12.96 11.20 16.05
CA THR A 88 12.47 12.52 15.65
C THR A 88 11.14 12.37 14.91
N ALA A 89 10.25 13.35 15.11
CA ALA A 89 9.00 13.44 14.36
C ALA A 89 8.82 14.87 13.85
N ASN A 90 8.77 15.03 12.54
CA ASN A 90 8.60 16.30 11.86
C ASN A 90 7.48 16.20 10.82
N TYR A 91 7.00 17.35 10.34
CA TYR A 91 6.03 17.37 9.24
C TYR A 91 6.35 18.44 8.20
N ILE A 92 5.84 18.23 7.00
CA ILE A 92 5.85 19.18 5.90
C ILE A 92 4.42 19.30 5.37
N VAL A 93 3.95 20.53 5.23
CA VAL A 93 2.66 20.81 4.57
C VAL A 93 2.92 20.94 3.07
N ALA A 94 2.36 20.02 2.29
CA ALA A 94 2.50 20.05 0.84
C ALA A 94 1.28 19.44 0.12
N ASP A 95 0.93 20.02 -1.02
CA ASP A 95 0.03 19.37 -1.98
C ASP A 95 0.85 18.51 -2.94
N LEU A 96 0.81 17.20 -2.69
CA LEU A 96 1.56 16.23 -3.47
C LEU A 96 0.95 15.95 -4.86
N SER A 97 -0.20 16.49 -5.19
CA SER A 97 -0.79 16.38 -6.53
C SER A 97 -0.05 17.22 -7.58
N THR A 98 0.80 18.14 -7.13
CA THR A 98 1.59 19.04 -8.00
C THR A 98 3.07 18.66 -8.01
N LEU A 99 3.76 18.95 -9.11
CA LEU A 99 5.22 18.74 -9.20
C LEU A 99 5.97 19.68 -8.24
N GLU A 100 5.47 20.89 -8.05
CA GLU A 100 6.03 21.89 -7.14
C GLU A 100 5.97 21.38 -5.69
N GLY A 101 4.84 20.81 -5.27
CA GLY A 101 4.69 20.21 -3.95
C GLY A 101 5.65 19.02 -3.74
N ALA A 102 5.84 18.20 -4.77
CA ALA A 102 6.82 17.10 -4.72
C ALA A 102 8.28 17.62 -4.64
N LYS A 103 8.63 18.67 -5.40
CA LYS A 103 9.94 19.33 -5.33
C LYS A 103 10.19 19.97 -3.96
N HIS A 104 9.19 20.67 -3.44
CA HIS A 104 9.25 21.26 -2.10
C HIS A 104 9.51 20.19 -1.03
N LEU A 105 8.77 19.09 -1.08
CA LEU A 105 8.99 17.96 -0.18
C LEU A 105 10.43 17.43 -0.28
N ALA A 106 10.95 17.21 -1.48
CA ALA A 106 12.31 16.69 -1.67
C ALA A 106 13.36 17.66 -1.13
N ALA A 107 13.20 18.96 -1.38
CA ALA A 107 14.12 20.00 -0.90
C ALA A 107 14.15 20.09 0.64
N GLU A 108 12.99 20.10 1.28
CA GLU A 108 12.90 20.15 2.75
C GLU A 108 13.41 18.85 3.39
N THR A 109 13.14 17.70 2.77
CA THR A 109 13.68 16.42 3.27
C THR A 109 15.21 16.39 3.21
N ASN A 110 15.82 16.95 2.15
CA ASN A 110 17.29 17.04 2.02
C ASN A 110 17.96 17.87 3.13
N LYS A 111 17.25 18.85 3.71
CA LYS A 111 17.73 19.62 4.86
C LYS A 111 17.72 18.83 6.16
N LEU A 112 16.76 17.88 6.29
CA LEU A 112 16.53 17.11 7.50
C LEU A 112 17.30 15.79 7.52
N PHE A 113 17.46 15.15 6.35
CA PHE A 113 18.02 13.82 6.23
C PHE A 113 19.12 13.74 5.17
N ASP A 114 20.29 13.23 5.54
CA ASP A 114 21.28 12.75 4.57
C ASP A 114 20.97 11.30 4.21
N GLY A 115 20.34 11.12 3.05
CA GLY A 115 19.79 9.82 2.58
C GLY A 115 18.43 9.48 3.21
N LEU A 116 17.74 8.53 2.63
CA LEU A 116 16.40 8.09 3.05
C LEU A 116 16.30 6.56 3.06
N ASP A 117 15.87 5.99 4.19
CA ASP A 117 15.73 4.53 4.31
C ASP A 117 14.39 4.04 3.77
N VAL A 118 13.29 4.77 4.01
CA VAL A 118 11.94 4.36 3.58
C VAL A 118 11.15 5.56 3.07
N LEU A 119 10.62 5.44 1.86
CA LEU A 119 9.65 6.36 1.27
C LEU A 119 8.30 5.66 1.16
N VAL A 120 7.29 6.11 1.92
CA VAL A 120 5.94 5.56 1.87
C VAL A 120 5.02 6.48 1.06
N LEU A 121 4.55 5.99 -0.08
CA LEU A 121 3.60 6.65 -0.97
C LEU A 121 2.20 6.12 -0.64
N ASN A 122 1.40 6.90 0.14
CA ASN A 122 0.11 6.45 0.66
C ASN A 122 -1.05 7.44 0.42
N HIS A 123 -0.78 8.67 0.00
CA HIS A 123 -1.83 9.66 -0.28
C HIS A 123 -2.77 9.19 -1.41
N ILE A 124 -4.06 9.56 -1.33
CA ILE A 124 -5.08 8.98 -2.18
C ILE A 124 -6.24 9.95 -2.40
N MET A 125 -6.85 9.82 -3.58
CA MET A 125 -8.19 10.30 -3.92
C MET A 125 -9.01 9.13 -4.45
N GLY A 126 -10.30 9.06 -4.12
CA GLY A 126 -11.21 8.03 -4.61
C GLY A 126 -12.36 8.64 -5.43
N ILE A 127 -12.76 7.95 -6.48
CA ILE A 127 -14.01 8.14 -7.21
C ILE A 127 -14.69 6.78 -7.26
N TYR A 128 -15.90 6.70 -6.71
CA TYR A 128 -16.62 5.44 -6.49
C TYR A 128 -18.06 5.58 -6.99
N GLU A 129 -18.29 5.27 -8.27
CA GLU A 129 -19.59 5.38 -8.92
C GLU A 129 -19.75 4.33 -10.02
N LEU A 130 -20.99 3.98 -10.36
CA LEU A 130 -21.24 3.20 -11.56
C LEU A 130 -20.90 4.05 -12.79
N TRP A 131 -20.02 3.50 -13.62
CA TRP A 131 -19.57 4.20 -14.82
C TRP A 131 -20.61 4.06 -15.92
N ASN A 132 -21.03 5.18 -16.49
CA ASN A 132 -21.96 5.24 -17.61
C ASN A 132 -21.71 6.51 -18.45
N GLU A 133 -22.53 6.72 -19.48
CA GLU A 133 -22.42 7.84 -20.42
C GLU A 133 -22.61 9.23 -19.78
N ASN A 134 -23.20 9.31 -18.58
CA ASN A 134 -23.45 10.56 -17.85
C ASN A 134 -22.39 10.84 -16.77
N THR A 135 -21.34 10.03 -16.69
CA THR A 135 -20.29 10.18 -15.66
C THR A 135 -19.52 11.49 -15.87
N ASP A 136 -19.29 12.23 -14.78
CA ASP A 136 -18.50 13.46 -14.78
C ASP A 136 -17.01 13.19 -14.97
N LEU A 137 -16.51 13.46 -16.17
CA LEU A 137 -15.10 13.24 -16.54
C LEU A 137 -14.15 14.31 -15.98
N SER A 138 -14.65 15.45 -15.47
CA SER A 138 -13.83 16.58 -15.04
C SER A 138 -12.89 16.24 -13.87
N LYS A 139 -13.22 15.23 -13.06
CA LYS A 139 -12.43 14.79 -11.90
C LYS A 139 -11.29 13.82 -12.24
N LEU A 140 -11.30 13.25 -13.45
CA LEU A 140 -10.29 12.25 -13.84
C LEU A 140 -8.85 12.77 -13.82
N PRO A 141 -8.55 13.95 -14.40
CA PRO A 141 -7.19 14.48 -14.38
C PRO A 141 -6.63 14.59 -12.96
N GLN A 142 -7.42 15.11 -12.01
CA GLN A 142 -7.01 15.23 -10.62
C GLN A 142 -6.82 13.88 -9.94
N LEU A 143 -7.69 12.89 -10.22
CA LEU A 143 -7.55 11.55 -9.68
C LEU A 143 -6.22 10.91 -10.10
N PHE A 144 -5.87 10.99 -11.39
CA PHE A 144 -4.59 10.49 -11.90
C PHE A 144 -3.40 11.30 -11.39
N ALA A 145 -3.53 12.63 -11.28
CA ALA A 145 -2.50 13.48 -10.70
C ALA A 145 -2.18 13.05 -9.26
N VAL A 146 -3.20 12.82 -8.41
CA VAL A 146 -3.02 12.43 -7.01
C VAL A 146 -2.54 10.98 -6.87
N ASN A 147 -3.15 10.02 -7.57
CA ASN A 147 -2.95 8.60 -7.27
C ASN A 147 -1.80 7.95 -8.07
N THR A 148 -1.36 8.59 -9.16
CA THR A 148 -0.39 7.98 -10.07
C THR A 148 0.79 8.91 -10.35
N ILE A 149 0.53 10.09 -10.95
CA ILE A 149 1.60 10.99 -11.40
C ILE A 149 2.42 11.49 -10.21
N SER A 150 1.77 11.85 -9.11
CA SER A 150 2.46 12.29 -7.89
C SER A 150 3.38 11.21 -7.31
N TYR A 151 2.96 9.94 -7.32
CA TYR A 151 3.78 8.82 -6.88
C TYR A 151 5.04 8.68 -7.73
N ILE A 152 4.91 8.82 -9.05
CA ILE A 152 6.02 8.80 -10.01
C ILE A 152 6.97 9.97 -9.75
N ASN A 153 6.44 11.19 -9.63
CA ASN A 153 7.23 12.40 -9.38
C ASN A 153 8.02 12.30 -8.08
N ILE A 154 7.34 11.93 -6.99
CA ILE A 154 7.98 11.83 -5.67
C ILE A 154 9.03 10.71 -5.68
N ALA A 155 8.70 9.52 -6.18
CA ALA A 155 9.68 8.44 -6.28
C ALA A 155 10.93 8.87 -7.05
N THR A 156 10.76 9.51 -8.20
CA THR A 156 11.86 9.99 -9.05
C THR A 156 12.74 11.00 -8.31
N LEU A 157 12.14 12.00 -7.65
CA LEU A 157 12.86 13.03 -6.91
C LEU A 157 13.63 12.49 -5.70
N PHE A 158 13.17 11.38 -5.12
CA PHE A 158 13.81 10.74 -3.97
C PHE A 158 14.84 9.66 -4.32
N LEU A 159 14.98 9.27 -5.60
CA LEU A 159 15.99 8.28 -6.01
C LEU A 159 17.42 8.63 -5.53
N PRO A 160 17.91 9.89 -5.61
CA PRO A 160 19.26 10.20 -5.13
C PRO A 160 19.46 9.89 -3.64
N GLN A 161 18.45 10.16 -2.80
CA GLN A 161 18.53 9.87 -1.36
C GLN A 161 18.41 8.37 -1.07
N LEU A 162 17.52 7.67 -1.76
CA LEU A 162 17.33 6.22 -1.64
C LEU A 162 18.57 5.45 -2.10
N LYS A 163 19.28 5.94 -3.11
CA LYS A 163 20.55 5.36 -3.58
C LYS A 163 21.63 5.39 -2.49
N LYS A 164 21.71 6.43 -1.67
CA LYS A 164 22.69 6.55 -0.58
C LYS A 164 22.54 5.46 0.49
N THR A 165 21.34 4.99 0.74
CA THR A 165 21.02 4.06 1.85
C THR A 165 20.63 2.68 1.39
N ASN A 166 20.53 2.42 0.08
CA ASN A 166 19.86 1.25 -0.47
C ASN A 166 18.43 1.11 0.10
N GLY A 167 17.71 2.24 0.10
CA GLY A 167 16.42 2.39 0.74
C GLY A 167 15.27 1.65 0.05
N THR A 168 14.08 1.78 0.61
CA THR A 168 12.86 1.13 0.13
C THR A 168 11.81 2.15 -0.28
N ILE A 169 11.19 1.99 -1.46
CA ILE A 169 9.97 2.66 -1.86
C ILE A 169 8.80 1.74 -1.53
N ALA A 170 7.93 2.18 -0.64
CA ALA A 170 6.67 1.50 -0.31
C ALA A 170 5.52 2.17 -1.08
N VAL A 171 4.87 1.43 -1.95
CA VAL A 171 3.76 1.89 -2.79
C VAL A 171 2.47 1.33 -2.23
N VAL A 172 1.68 2.17 -1.56
CA VAL A 172 0.37 1.74 -1.06
C VAL A 172 -0.61 1.68 -2.22
N SER A 173 -0.86 0.46 -2.65
CA SER A 173 -1.83 0.11 -3.66
C SER A 173 -3.14 -0.38 -3.03
N SER A 174 -3.93 -1.10 -3.77
CA SER A 174 -5.21 -1.65 -3.37
C SER A 174 -5.42 -3.00 -4.05
N PHE A 175 -6.30 -3.83 -3.52
CA PHE A 175 -6.84 -4.99 -4.22
C PHE A 175 -7.45 -4.59 -5.58
N ALA A 176 -8.07 -3.40 -5.65
CA ALA A 176 -8.54 -2.81 -6.90
C ALA A 176 -7.41 -2.42 -7.89
N GLY A 177 -6.14 -2.58 -7.52
CA GLY A 177 -4.98 -2.41 -8.41
C GLY A 177 -4.50 -3.71 -9.05
N VAL A 178 -5.10 -4.85 -8.69
CA VAL A 178 -4.75 -6.18 -9.20
C VAL A 178 -5.97 -6.96 -9.68
N VAL A 179 -7.15 -6.68 -9.11
CA VAL A 179 -8.43 -7.27 -9.52
C VAL A 179 -9.43 -6.14 -9.76
N PRO A 180 -10.13 -6.09 -10.90
CA PRO A 180 -11.18 -5.09 -11.16
C PRO A 180 -12.32 -5.21 -10.15
N VAL A 181 -12.75 -4.05 -9.62
CA VAL A 181 -13.86 -3.98 -8.65
C VAL A 181 -14.95 -3.06 -9.22
N PRO A 182 -16.23 -3.45 -9.24
CA PRO A 182 -17.31 -2.60 -9.71
C PRO A 182 -17.35 -1.26 -8.98
N ARG A 183 -17.82 -0.20 -9.66
CA ARG A 183 -17.94 1.17 -9.14
C ARG A 183 -16.61 1.87 -8.85
N THR A 184 -15.47 1.28 -9.19
CA THR A 184 -14.14 1.84 -8.92
C THR A 184 -13.29 1.99 -10.17
N GLY A 185 -13.88 1.98 -11.37
CA GLY A 185 -13.16 1.96 -12.65
C GLY A 185 -11.97 2.93 -12.75
N PRO A 186 -12.16 4.25 -12.57
CA PRO A 186 -11.05 5.20 -12.61
C PRO A 186 -10.02 4.97 -11.50
N TYR A 187 -10.47 4.63 -10.31
CA TYR A 187 -9.60 4.30 -9.18
C TYR A 187 -8.78 3.03 -9.47
N CYS A 188 -9.42 1.96 -9.98
CA CYS A 188 -8.73 0.75 -10.45
C CYS A 188 -7.64 1.11 -11.46
N GLY A 189 -7.96 1.93 -12.47
CA GLY A 189 -7.00 2.37 -13.48
C GLY A 189 -5.76 3.03 -12.85
N THR A 190 -5.95 3.94 -11.88
CA THR A 190 -4.82 4.58 -11.20
C THR A 190 -3.97 3.59 -10.40
N LYS A 191 -4.59 2.62 -9.74
CA LYS A 191 -3.86 1.64 -8.92
C LYS A 191 -3.16 0.57 -9.76
N HIS A 192 -3.74 0.13 -10.89
CA HIS A 192 -3.06 -0.73 -11.87
C HIS A 192 -1.82 -0.03 -12.48
N ALA A 193 -1.94 1.26 -12.80
CA ALA A 193 -0.82 2.05 -13.33
C ALA A 193 0.40 2.03 -12.38
N LEU A 194 0.19 2.03 -11.06
CA LEU A 194 1.28 1.91 -10.09
C LEU A 194 2.02 0.57 -10.21
N HIS A 195 1.31 -0.54 -10.40
CA HIS A 195 1.94 -1.86 -10.57
C HIS A 195 2.80 -1.91 -11.83
N GLY A 196 2.31 -1.35 -12.94
CA GLY A 196 3.07 -1.26 -14.19
C GLY A 196 4.35 -0.41 -14.02
N PHE A 197 4.19 0.84 -13.56
CA PHE A 197 5.31 1.76 -13.42
C PHE A 197 6.36 1.27 -12.41
N PHE A 198 5.97 0.92 -11.18
CA PHE A 198 6.92 0.51 -10.16
C PHE A 198 7.51 -0.88 -10.42
N GLY A 199 6.80 -1.73 -11.17
CA GLY A 199 7.32 -2.98 -11.70
C GLY A 199 8.46 -2.77 -12.70
N SER A 200 8.30 -1.82 -13.63
CA SER A 200 9.31 -1.41 -14.60
C SER A 200 10.48 -0.70 -13.91
N LEU A 201 10.22 0.29 -13.05
CA LEU A 201 11.26 1.03 -12.32
C LEU A 201 12.20 0.10 -11.55
N ARG A 202 11.70 -0.99 -10.97
CA ARG A 202 12.55 -1.98 -10.28
C ARG A 202 13.57 -2.60 -11.24
N GLN A 203 13.19 -2.87 -12.48
CA GLN A 203 14.09 -3.42 -13.49
C GLN A 203 15.09 -2.37 -13.97
N ASP A 204 14.62 -1.13 -14.19
CA ASP A 204 15.51 -0.02 -14.59
C ASP A 204 16.58 0.25 -13.52
N LEU A 205 16.23 0.23 -12.25
CA LEU A 205 17.19 0.36 -11.14
C LEU A 205 18.21 -0.78 -11.14
N ALA A 206 17.78 -2.01 -11.40
CA ALA A 206 18.68 -3.16 -11.50
C ALA A 206 19.64 -3.05 -12.69
N LEU A 207 19.16 -2.60 -13.85
CA LEU A 207 19.99 -2.34 -15.05
C LEU A 207 21.02 -1.22 -14.79
N GLN A 208 20.67 -0.21 -13.99
CA GLN A 208 21.57 0.86 -13.57
C GLN A 208 22.54 0.46 -12.45
N GLY A 209 22.53 -0.79 -11.99
CA GLY A 209 23.40 -1.28 -10.91
C GLY A 209 22.88 -1.02 -9.49
N HIS A 210 21.68 -0.43 -9.32
CA HIS A 210 21.10 -0.09 -8.01
C HIS A 210 20.22 -1.21 -7.43
N LYS A 211 20.71 -2.44 -7.43
CA LYS A 211 19.99 -3.64 -6.93
C LYS A 211 19.64 -3.59 -5.43
N GLY A 212 20.31 -2.74 -4.66
CA GLY A 212 20.07 -2.56 -3.23
C GLY A 212 18.76 -1.82 -2.90
N ILE A 213 18.27 -0.97 -3.83
CA ILE A 213 16.99 -0.28 -3.67
C ILE A 213 15.86 -1.27 -3.85
N SER A 214 14.96 -1.34 -2.87
CA SER A 214 13.76 -2.19 -2.98
C SER A 214 12.50 -1.38 -3.26
N ILE A 215 11.53 -2.02 -3.92
CA ILE A 215 10.19 -1.46 -4.13
C ILE A 215 9.19 -2.48 -3.61
N THR A 216 8.45 -2.11 -2.58
CA THR A 216 7.40 -2.96 -1.97
C THR A 216 6.03 -2.41 -2.35
N THR A 217 5.25 -3.16 -3.13
CA THR A 217 3.87 -2.83 -3.42
C THR A 217 2.96 -3.44 -2.37
N CYS A 218 2.19 -2.58 -1.66
CA CYS A 218 1.27 -3.00 -0.60
C CYS A 218 -0.15 -3.10 -1.18
N VAL A 219 -0.63 -4.31 -1.42
CA VAL A 219 -1.97 -4.61 -1.92
C VAL A 219 -2.92 -4.72 -0.74
N LEU A 220 -3.70 -3.67 -0.51
CA LEU A 220 -4.58 -3.57 0.64
C LEU A 220 -6.04 -3.79 0.23
N GLY A 221 -6.77 -4.54 1.04
CA GLY A 221 -8.22 -4.66 0.95
C GLY A 221 -8.95 -3.45 1.53
N LEU A 222 -10.20 -3.64 1.94
CA LEU A 222 -10.96 -2.61 2.64
C LEU A 222 -10.43 -2.47 4.08
N ILE A 223 -9.91 -1.29 4.42
CA ILE A 223 -9.35 -0.98 5.73
C ILE A 223 -10.28 0.00 6.47
N SER A 224 -10.55 -0.27 7.75
CA SER A 224 -11.44 0.51 8.61
C SER A 224 -10.83 1.87 8.98
N THR A 225 -10.87 2.82 8.03
CA THR A 225 -10.46 4.20 8.22
C THR A 225 -11.67 5.14 8.16
N LYS A 226 -11.57 6.33 8.76
CA LYS A 226 -12.63 7.35 8.67
C LYS A 226 -13.01 7.69 7.23
N ASN A 227 -12.02 7.76 6.33
CA ASN A 227 -12.25 8.05 4.91
C ASN A 227 -12.92 6.88 4.18
N ALA A 228 -12.50 5.64 4.44
CA ALA A 228 -13.12 4.45 3.86
C ALA A 228 -14.57 4.30 4.33
N ARG A 229 -14.84 4.49 5.64
CA ARG A 229 -16.20 4.49 6.19
C ARG A 229 -17.09 5.50 5.49
N LYS A 230 -16.62 6.75 5.32
CA LYS A 230 -17.36 7.79 4.60
C LYS A 230 -17.63 7.38 3.15
N ALA A 231 -16.65 6.84 2.45
CA ALA A 231 -16.79 6.39 1.06
C ALA A 231 -17.81 5.25 0.92
N VAL A 232 -17.78 4.25 1.80
CA VAL A 232 -18.74 3.13 1.79
C VAL A 232 -20.17 3.58 2.15
N LEU A 233 -20.34 4.55 3.04
CA LEU A 233 -21.64 5.12 3.35
C LEU A 233 -22.25 5.92 2.18
N GLN A 234 -21.42 6.62 1.43
CA GLN A 234 -21.87 7.42 0.28
C GLN A 234 -22.04 6.58 -0.99
N HIS A 235 -21.20 5.57 -1.15
CA HIS A 235 -21.15 4.72 -2.34
C HIS A 235 -21.07 3.25 -1.90
N PRO A 236 -21.96 2.36 -2.38
CA PRO A 236 -21.99 0.96 -1.95
C PRO A 236 -20.80 0.14 -2.50
N VAL A 237 -19.59 0.66 -2.36
CA VAL A 237 -18.34 -0.02 -2.71
C VAL A 237 -17.90 -0.89 -1.55
N GLY A 238 -17.65 -2.17 -1.79
CA GLY A 238 -17.22 -3.10 -0.73
C GLY A 238 -18.33 -3.53 0.23
N LYS A 239 -19.60 -3.41 -0.16
CA LYS A 239 -20.71 -4.05 0.56
C LYS A 239 -20.44 -5.55 0.71
N GLY A 240 -20.77 -6.11 1.87
CA GLY A 240 -20.53 -7.53 2.16
C GLY A 240 -19.07 -7.88 2.47
N VAL A 241 -18.13 -6.92 2.38
CA VAL A 241 -16.72 -7.14 2.72
C VAL A 241 -16.42 -6.52 4.08
N LYS A 242 -16.02 -7.35 5.05
CA LYS A 242 -15.60 -6.87 6.37
C LYS A 242 -14.34 -6.02 6.24
N ALA A 243 -14.43 -4.75 6.69
CA ALA A 243 -13.26 -3.88 6.76
C ALA A 243 -12.27 -4.40 7.82
N GLN A 244 -10.99 -4.36 7.50
CA GLN A 244 -9.93 -4.84 8.38
C GLN A 244 -9.41 -3.73 9.29
N PRO A 245 -8.93 -4.04 10.51
CA PRO A 245 -8.37 -3.07 11.44
C PRO A 245 -7.17 -2.31 10.84
N VAL A 246 -7.12 -1.00 11.06
CA VAL A 246 -6.07 -0.14 10.48
C VAL A 246 -4.71 -0.35 11.14
N ASP A 247 -4.68 -0.66 12.42
CA ASP A 247 -3.47 -0.94 13.19
C ASP A 247 -2.82 -2.26 12.75
N GLU A 248 -3.59 -3.34 12.60
CA GLU A 248 -3.09 -4.62 12.06
C GLU A 248 -2.57 -4.46 10.63
N CYS A 249 -3.27 -3.67 9.81
CA CYS A 249 -2.84 -3.32 8.47
C CYS A 249 -1.46 -2.62 8.51
N ALA A 250 -1.31 -1.60 9.34
CA ALA A 250 -0.07 -0.84 9.44
C ALA A 250 1.10 -1.70 9.93
N VAL A 251 0.89 -2.55 10.93
CA VAL A 251 1.90 -3.53 11.40
C VAL A 251 2.33 -4.45 10.25
N SER A 252 1.37 -4.98 9.50
CA SER A 252 1.66 -5.86 8.36
C SER A 252 2.44 -5.15 7.25
N VAL A 253 2.08 -3.88 6.95
CA VAL A 253 2.76 -3.04 5.96
C VAL A 253 4.20 -2.75 6.39
N VAL A 254 4.43 -2.29 7.63
CA VAL A 254 5.78 -2.01 8.15
C VAL A 254 6.65 -3.26 8.07
N LYS A 255 6.13 -4.42 8.48
CA LYS A 255 6.84 -5.70 8.37
C LYS A 255 7.17 -6.08 6.92
N GLY A 256 6.21 -5.91 6.00
CA GLY A 256 6.43 -6.17 4.57
C GLY A 256 7.52 -5.29 3.95
N ILE A 257 7.56 -4.01 4.33
CA ILE A 257 8.57 -3.04 3.91
C ILE A 257 9.95 -3.39 4.49
N ALA A 258 10.03 -3.67 5.78
CA ALA A 258 11.29 -4.02 6.45
C ALA A 258 11.92 -5.29 5.88
N LEU A 259 11.11 -6.27 5.52
CA LEU A 259 11.52 -7.49 4.84
C LEU A 259 11.76 -7.32 3.32
N LYS A 260 11.68 -6.08 2.80
CA LYS A 260 11.88 -5.76 1.37
C LYS A 260 11.05 -6.63 0.43
N LYS A 261 9.85 -7.04 0.85
CA LYS A 261 8.97 -7.89 0.02
C LYS A 261 8.64 -7.18 -1.29
N ARG A 262 8.73 -7.92 -2.41
CA ARG A 262 8.34 -7.39 -3.72
C ARG A 262 6.89 -6.92 -3.73
N GLN A 263 6.01 -7.70 -3.10
CA GLN A 263 4.58 -7.44 -2.94
C GLN A 263 4.11 -8.02 -1.60
N MET A 264 3.25 -7.31 -0.90
CA MET A 264 2.61 -7.81 0.31
C MET A 264 1.10 -7.57 0.21
N TYR A 265 0.33 -8.41 0.90
CA TYR A 265 -1.13 -8.37 0.89
C TYR A 265 -1.66 -8.26 2.31
N PHE A 266 -2.67 -7.40 2.47
CA PHE A 266 -3.41 -7.36 3.71
C PHE A 266 -4.91 -7.15 3.43
N PRO A 267 -5.76 -8.09 3.86
CA PRO A 267 -5.42 -9.39 4.46
C PRO A 267 -4.71 -10.34 3.47
N TRP A 268 -3.98 -11.30 4.00
CA TRP A 268 -3.08 -12.18 3.24
C TRP A 268 -3.76 -12.99 2.13
N PHE A 269 -5.02 -13.38 2.34
CA PHE A 269 -5.76 -14.21 1.38
C PHE A 269 -6.03 -13.51 0.04
N LEU A 270 -5.87 -12.17 -0.04
CA LEU A 270 -6.02 -11.44 -1.30
C LEU A 270 -5.02 -11.89 -2.37
N SER A 271 -3.86 -12.41 -1.96
CA SER A 271 -2.89 -13.02 -2.89
C SER A 271 -3.45 -14.26 -3.56
N PHE A 272 -4.22 -15.06 -2.83
CA PHE A 272 -4.89 -16.23 -3.39
C PHE A 272 -6.01 -15.79 -4.35
N VAL A 273 -6.82 -14.79 -3.97
CA VAL A 273 -7.89 -14.27 -4.85
C VAL A 273 -7.32 -13.72 -6.16
N GLU A 274 -6.22 -12.96 -6.12
CA GLU A 274 -5.53 -12.49 -7.33
C GLU A 274 -5.05 -13.66 -8.20
N THR A 275 -4.46 -14.69 -7.58
CA THR A 275 -4.01 -15.88 -8.32
C THR A 275 -5.18 -16.61 -8.98
N VAL A 276 -6.31 -16.78 -8.28
CA VAL A 276 -7.52 -17.37 -8.86
C VAL A 276 -8.08 -16.50 -9.98
N HIS A 277 -8.11 -15.17 -9.80
CA HIS A 277 -8.55 -14.23 -10.83
C HIS A 277 -7.69 -14.32 -12.11
N PHE A 278 -6.39 -14.50 -11.97
CA PHE A 278 -5.49 -14.65 -13.13
C PHE A 278 -5.88 -15.84 -14.03
N PHE A 279 -6.25 -16.97 -13.42
CA PHE A 279 -6.64 -18.17 -14.19
C PHE A 279 -8.13 -18.24 -14.52
N PHE A 280 -9.00 -17.67 -13.68
CA PHE A 280 -10.47 -17.75 -13.76
C PHE A 280 -11.12 -16.38 -13.55
N PRO A 281 -10.86 -15.37 -14.42
CA PRO A 281 -11.33 -14.00 -14.19
C PRO A 281 -12.86 -13.91 -14.06
N ASN A 282 -13.61 -14.52 -14.99
CA ASN A 282 -15.07 -14.47 -14.99
C ASN A 282 -15.69 -15.04 -13.69
N PHE A 283 -15.08 -16.08 -13.12
CA PHE A 283 -15.53 -16.67 -11.86
C PHE A 283 -15.38 -15.69 -10.69
N VAL A 284 -14.19 -15.11 -10.52
CA VAL A 284 -13.93 -14.17 -9.43
C VAL A 284 -14.76 -12.90 -9.59
N GLU A 285 -14.86 -12.37 -10.81
CA GLU A 285 -15.64 -11.17 -11.11
C GLU A 285 -17.15 -11.39 -10.83
N SER A 286 -17.69 -12.57 -11.15
CA SER A 286 -19.08 -12.90 -10.81
C SER A 286 -19.35 -12.89 -9.30
N ILE A 287 -18.41 -13.41 -8.48
CA ILE A 287 -18.51 -13.37 -7.02
C ILE A 287 -18.47 -11.91 -6.53
N ILE A 288 -17.55 -11.10 -7.04
CA ILE A 288 -17.42 -9.69 -6.67
C ILE A 288 -18.68 -8.90 -7.06
N GLN A 289 -19.27 -9.17 -8.23
CA GLN A 289 -20.53 -8.54 -8.67
C GLN A 289 -21.68 -8.87 -7.73
N VAL A 290 -21.86 -10.14 -7.36
CA VAL A 290 -22.88 -10.56 -6.39
C VAL A 290 -22.69 -9.85 -5.05
N ALA A 291 -21.47 -9.88 -4.49
CA ALA A 291 -21.15 -9.21 -3.25
C ALA A 291 -21.34 -7.68 -3.31
N SER A 292 -21.20 -7.07 -4.50
CA SER A 292 -21.39 -5.62 -4.70
C SER A 292 -22.87 -5.20 -4.87
N ASN A 293 -23.79 -6.15 -5.08
CA ASN A 293 -25.22 -5.88 -5.30
C ASN A 293 -26.07 -6.02 -4.04
N GLU A 294 -25.55 -6.61 -2.96
CA GLU A 294 -26.30 -6.78 -1.71
C GLU A 294 -26.58 -5.45 -1.01
N LYS A 295 -27.71 -5.39 -0.25
CA LYS A 295 -28.12 -4.17 0.48
C LYS A 295 -27.10 -3.82 1.58
N PRO A 296 -26.98 -2.53 2.00
CA PRO A 296 -26.02 -2.15 3.04
C PRO A 296 -26.28 -2.91 4.33
N MET A 297 -25.30 -3.62 4.85
CA MET A 297 -25.30 -4.04 6.25
C MET A 297 -24.83 -2.86 7.11
N GLN A 298 -25.67 -2.44 8.05
CA GLN A 298 -25.38 -1.42 9.05
C GLN A 298 -24.26 -1.86 10.00
N ASP A 299 -24.05 -3.18 10.12
CA ASP A 299 -23.20 -3.85 11.13
C ASP A 299 -21.74 -4.08 10.67
N MET A 300 -21.32 -3.55 9.52
CA MET A 300 -19.94 -3.74 9.02
C MET A 300 -18.84 -3.03 9.83
N TRP A 301 -19.23 -2.17 10.78
CA TRP A 301 -18.31 -1.24 11.45
C TRP A 301 -18.37 -1.30 12.98
N ASP A 302 -19.24 -2.13 13.57
CA ASP A 302 -19.33 -2.30 15.01
C ASP A 302 -18.19 -3.20 15.50
N TRP A 303 -17.18 -2.55 16.10
CA TRP A 303 -16.03 -3.10 16.81
C TRP A 303 -15.92 -2.43 18.18
#